data_180df0457f3ee342426b9e548ae63a2e
#
_entry.id   180df0457f3ee342426b9e548ae63a2e
#
_cell.length_a   1.000
_cell.length_b   1.000
_cell.length_c   1.000
_cell.angle_alpha   90.00
_cell.angle_beta   90.00
_cell.angle_gamma   90.00
#
_symmetry.space_group_name_H-M   'P 1'
#
loop_
_entity.id
_entity.type
_entity.pdbx_description
1 polymer ?
#
loop_
_entity_poly.entity_id
_entity_poly.type
_entity_poly.pdbx_seq_one_letter_code
_entity_poly.pdbx_strand_id
1 'polypeptide(L)'
;LLRKVTTPRAAAAHIKNGMTVGFSGFTVIGYPKVLPAELARRAEEGEELGITVITGGNVGDQLDGVLARSGVMKRRYGFQGNRDLRALANADRIQYVDTHVSHGPYLIKNGYLGKIDVAVIEVAAIRADGSLVLPFSVGIDDTLVKYADKLILEVNEAIPLEVEGMHDIPVSYTHLT
;
A
#
# COMPACT_ATOMS: atom_id res chain seq x y z
N LEU A 1 5.23 18.50 -10.68
CA LEU A 1 5.38 17.57 -9.55
C LEU A 1 5.40 18.28 -8.20
N LEU A 2 6.22 19.35 -8.01
CA LEU A 2 6.31 20.06 -6.72
C LEU A 2 4.98 20.58 -6.17
N ARG A 3 3.98 20.86 -7.02
CA ARG A 3 2.63 21.26 -6.57
C ARG A 3 1.81 20.13 -5.94
N LYS A 4 2.29 18.89 -6.01
CA LYS A 4 1.62 17.70 -5.48
C LYS A 4 2.27 17.13 -4.22
N VAL A 5 3.34 17.75 -3.73
CA VAL A 5 3.94 17.39 -2.45
C VAL A 5 3.00 17.83 -1.33
N THR A 6 2.70 16.90 -0.43
CA THR A 6 1.75 17.13 0.65
C THR A 6 2.23 16.53 1.97
N THR A 7 1.53 16.83 3.05
CA THR A 7 1.84 16.23 4.36
C THR A 7 1.24 14.81 4.46
N PRO A 8 1.80 13.94 5.30
CA PRO A 8 1.23 12.62 5.58
C PRO A 8 -0.25 12.68 5.98
N ARG A 9 -0.61 13.65 6.81
CA ARG A 9 -2.00 13.87 7.25
C ARG A 9 -2.93 14.19 6.10
N ALA A 10 -2.53 15.08 5.19
CA ALA A 10 -3.34 15.43 4.03
C ALA A 10 -3.42 14.29 3.02
N ALA A 11 -2.33 13.54 2.81
CA ALA A 11 -2.34 12.33 1.99
C ALA A 11 -3.28 11.26 2.56
N ALA A 12 -3.17 10.95 3.85
CA ALA A 12 -4.02 9.98 4.52
C ALA A 12 -5.50 10.38 4.50
N ALA A 13 -5.83 11.67 4.44
CA ALA A 13 -7.21 12.15 4.35
C ALA A 13 -7.95 11.68 3.08
N HIS A 14 -7.24 11.22 2.06
CA HIS A 14 -7.83 10.62 0.87
C HIS A 14 -8.34 9.18 1.10
N ILE A 15 -7.88 8.50 2.15
CA ILE A 15 -8.34 7.16 2.50
C ILE A 15 -9.51 7.28 3.48
N LYS A 16 -10.64 6.69 3.12
CA LYS A 16 -11.90 6.75 3.88
C LYS A 16 -12.33 5.37 4.36
N ASN A 17 -13.27 5.34 5.30
CA ASN A 17 -13.88 4.11 5.76
C ASN A 17 -14.43 3.28 4.59
N GLY A 18 -14.22 1.98 4.62
CA GLY A 18 -14.70 1.02 3.63
C GLY A 18 -13.88 0.93 2.35
N MET A 19 -12.88 1.79 2.13
CA MET A 19 -12.05 1.76 0.93
C MET A 19 -11.17 0.53 0.86
N THR A 20 -10.84 0.14 -0.37
CA THR A 20 -9.80 -0.85 -0.68
C THR A 20 -8.50 -0.12 -1.00
N VAL A 21 -7.46 -0.41 -0.22
CA VAL A 21 -6.15 0.22 -0.32
C VAL A 21 -5.09 -0.83 -0.65
N GLY A 22 -4.44 -0.65 -1.78
CA GLY A 22 -3.26 -1.42 -2.17
C GLY A 22 -2.00 -0.78 -1.60
N PHE A 23 -1.12 -1.57 -1.00
CA PHE A 23 0.19 -1.09 -0.53
C PHE A 23 1.30 -1.84 -1.24
N SER A 24 2.35 -1.10 -1.64
CA SER A 24 3.57 -1.68 -2.20
C SER A 24 4.31 -2.55 -1.21
N GLY A 25 5.28 -3.29 -1.71
CA GLY A 25 6.23 -4.05 -0.93
C GLY A 25 6.07 -5.56 -1.01
N PHE A 26 7.21 -6.22 -0.78
CA PHE A 26 7.33 -7.66 -0.75
C PHE A 26 8.50 -8.07 0.16
N THR A 27 8.34 -9.11 0.96
CA THR A 27 9.39 -9.65 1.86
C THR A 27 10.01 -8.63 2.80
N VAL A 28 9.18 -7.82 3.45
CA VAL A 28 9.50 -6.78 4.43
C VAL A 28 10.38 -5.63 3.91
N ILE A 29 10.38 -5.40 2.59
CA ILE A 29 11.08 -4.30 1.92
C ILE A 29 10.12 -3.60 0.96
N GLY A 30 10.33 -2.31 0.70
CA GLY A 30 9.59 -1.54 -0.32
C GLY A 30 8.14 -1.24 0.03
N TYR A 31 7.80 -1.20 1.30
CA TYR A 31 6.44 -0.88 1.76
C TYR A 31 6.39 0.48 2.46
N PRO A 32 5.30 1.24 2.31
CA PRO A 32 5.09 2.51 3.01
C PRO A 32 5.06 2.34 4.53
N LYS A 33 5.59 3.33 5.25
CA LYS A 33 5.71 3.30 6.71
C LYS A 33 5.01 4.49 7.37
N VAL A 34 5.06 5.64 6.70
CA VAL A 34 4.51 6.89 7.24
C VAL A 34 2.99 6.90 7.13
N LEU A 35 2.45 6.50 5.99
CA LEU A 35 1.01 6.52 5.77
C LEU A 35 0.24 5.50 6.64
N PRO A 36 0.70 4.26 6.84
CA PRO A 36 0.09 3.36 7.82
C PRO A 36 0.06 3.92 9.25
N ALA A 37 1.16 4.56 9.68
CA ALA A 37 1.22 5.21 11.00
C ALA A 37 0.20 6.35 11.12
N GLU A 38 0.02 7.14 10.07
CA GLU A 38 -0.96 8.23 10.05
C GLU A 38 -2.41 7.71 10.07
N LEU A 39 -2.71 6.61 9.37
CA LEU A 39 -4.01 5.96 9.44
C LEU A 39 -4.31 5.42 10.85
N ALA A 40 -3.31 4.81 11.50
CA ALA A 40 -3.43 4.35 12.88
C ALA A 40 -3.71 5.51 13.84
N ARG A 41 -2.98 6.62 13.70
CA ARG A 41 -3.20 7.84 14.51
C ARG A 41 -4.63 8.37 14.35
N ARG A 42 -5.18 8.39 13.14
CA ARG A 42 -6.57 8.81 12.87
C ARG A 42 -7.58 7.92 13.62
N ALA A 43 -7.34 6.61 13.60
CA ALA A 43 -8.19 5.68 14.35
C ALA A 43 -8.08 5.87 15.87
N GLU A 44 -6.89 6.15 16.39
CA GLU A 44 -6.65 6.50 17.81
C GLU A 44 -7.35 7.80 18.21
N GLU A 45 -7.50 8.75 17.29
CA GLU A 45 -8.28 9.98 17.46
C GLU A 45 -9.79 9.75 17.35
N GLY A 46 -10.24 8.51 17.18
CA GLY A 46 -11.65 8.14 17.16
C GLY A 46 -12.30 8.13 15.77
N GLU A 47 -11.53 8.26 14.69
CA GLU A 47 -12.08 8.13 13.35
C GLU A 47 -12.32 6.65 13.02
N GLU A 48 -13.53 6.33 12.57
CA GLU A 48 -13.83 4.98 12.09
C GLU A 48 -13.21 4.75 10.70
N LEU A 49 -12.19 3.90 10.66
CA LEU A 49 -11.49 3.49 9.44
C LEU A 49 -11.51 1.95 9.35
N GLY A 50 -12.36 1.41 8.51
CA GLY A 50 -12.46 -0.04 8.26
C GLY A 50 -12.05 -0.36 6.83
N ILE A 51 -10.74 -0.40 6.51
CA ILE A 51 -10.27 -0.59 5.15
C ILE A 51 -9.99 -2.05 4.80
N THR A 52 -10.07 -2.36 3.51
CA THR A 52 -9.52 -3.58 2.92
C THR A 52 -8.09 -3.31 2.48
N VAL A 53 -7.14 -4.13 2.91
CA VAL A 53 -5.71 -4.01 2.58
C VAL A 53 -5.31 -5.10 1.61
N ILE A 54 -4.65 -4.71 0.52
CA ILE A 54 -4.06 -5.62 -0.48
C ILE A 54 -2.56 -5.35 -0.56
N THR A 55 -1.74 -6.40 -0.48
CA THR A 55 -0.30 -6.32 -0.76
C THR A 55 0.14 -7.49 -1.63
N GLY A 56 1.31 -7.37 -2.25
CA GLY A 56 1.89 -8.45 -3.04
C GLY A 56 2.30 -9.66 -2.24
N GLY A 57 2.53 -9.49 -0.94
CA GLY A 57 2.95 -10.57 -0.05
C GLY A 57 3.20 -10.05 1.35
N ASN A 58 4.11 -10.70 2.07
CA ASN A 58 4.48 -10.30 3.42
C ASN A 58 5.13 -8.90 3.41
N VAL A 59 4.67 -8.05 4.30
CA VAL A 59 5.24 -6.72 4.58
C VAL A 59 5.57 -6.59 6.07
N GLY A 60 6.29 -5.54 6.44
CA GLY A 60 6.79 -5.38 7.80
C GLY A 60 5.73 -4.95 8.81
N ASP A 61 6.14 -4.95 10.09
CA ASP A 61 5.29 -4.58 11.21
C ASP A 61 4.78 -3.14 11.14
N GLN A 62 5.55 -2.24 10.53
CA GLN A 62 5.18 -0.83 10.34
C GLN A 62 3.98 -0.63 9.40
N LEU A 63 3.55 -1.67 8.67
CA LEU A 63 2.33 -1.70 7.89
C LEU A 63 1.33 -2.70 8.48
N ASP A 64 1.56 -4.01 8.32
CA ASP A 64 0.61 -5.05 8.73
C ASP A 64 0.31 -5.00 10.23
N GLY A 65 1.35 -4.88 11.07
CA GLY A 65 1.17 -4.83 12.52
C GLY A 65 0.49 -3.54 12.99
N VAL A 66 0.93 -2.40 12.48
CA VAL A 66 0.35 -1.09 12.84
C VAL A 66 -1.13 -1.03 12.47
N LEU A 67 -1.51 -1.40 11.24
CA LEU A 67 -2.91 -1.36 10.80
C LEU A 67 -3.78 -2.42 11.51
N ALA A 68 -3.20 -3.57 11.86
CA ALA A 68 -3.91 -4.59 12.61
C ALA A 68 -4.22 -4.14 14.05
N ARG A 69 -3.22 -3.65 14.78
CA ARG A 69 -3.36 -3.20 16.18
C ARG A 69 -4.28 -2.00 16.34
N SER A 70 -4.25 -1.07 15.39
CA SER A 70 -5.10 0.13 15.42
C SER A 70 -6.57 -0.12 15.06
N GLY A 71 -6.92 -1.33 14.58
CA GLY A 71 -8.29 -1.66 14.16
C GLY A 71 -8.69 -1.06 12.82
N VAL A 72 -7.77 -0.41 12.11
CA VAL A 72 -8.00 0.16 10.77
C VAL A 72 -8.27 -0.93 9.74
N MET A 73 -7.59 -2.08 9.84
CA MET A 73 -7.72 -3.18 8.90
C MET A 73 -8.93 -4.06 9.22
N LYS A 74 -9.90 -4.15 8.30
CA LYS A 74 -11.05 -5.06 8.39
C LYS A 74 -10.88 -6.31 7.53
N ARG A 75 -10.16 -6.19 6.43
CA ARG A 75 -9.87 -7.31 5.51
C ARG A 75 -8.44 -7.22 4.99
N ARG A 76 -7.81 -8.38 4.80
CA ARG A 76 -6.45 -8.47 4.29
C ARG A 76 -6.37 -9.54 3.19
N TYR A 77 -5.92 -9.13 2.01
CA TYR A 77 -5.61 -10.03 0.90
C TYR A 77 -4.09 -10.16 0.72
N GLY A 78 -3.66 -11.36 0.41
CA GLY A 78 -2.27 -11.71 0.15
C GLY A 78 -1.57 -12.33 1.36
N PHE A 79 -0.48 -13.05 1.10
CA PHE A 79 0.32 -13.71 2.13
C PHE A 79 0.82 -12.71 3.17
N GLN A 80 0.80 -13.09 4.42
CA GLN A 80 1.30 -12.29 5.54
C GLN A 80 2.08 -13.13 6.55
N GLY A 81 3.05 -12.51 7.24
CA GLY A 81 3.86 -13.13 8.30
C GLY A 81 3.75 -12.42 9.66
N ASN A 82 2.92 -11.39 9.77
CA ASN A 82 2.81 -10.59 10.99
C ASN A 82 2.07 -11.35 12.10
N ARG A 83 2.61 -11.33 13.32
CA ARG A 83 2.08 -12.05 14.48
C ARG A 83 0.72 -11.51 14.93
N ASP A 84 0.58 -10.20 15.00
CA ASP A 84 -0.63 -9.56 15.51
C ASP A 84 -1.79 -9.71 14.52
N LEU A 85 -1.51 -9.53 13.23
CA LEU A 85 -2.48 -9.80 12.16
C LEU A 85 -2.96 -11.25 12.19
N ARG A 86 -2.03 -12.21 12.37
CA ARG A 86 -2.39 -13.63 12.49
C ARG A 86 -3.28 -13.91 13.71
N ALA A 87 -2.96 -13.31 14.86
CA ALA A 87 -3.77 -13.46 16.06
C ALA A 87 -5.20 -12.93 15.86
N LEU A 88 -5.35 -11.78 15.20
CA LEU A 88 -6.66 -11.20 14.90
C LEU A 88 -7.43 -12.01 13.85
N ALA A 89 -6.77 -12.56 12.84
CA ALA A 89 -7.39 -13.44 11.85
C ALA A 89 -7.89 -14.74 12.49
N ASN A 90 -7.09 -15.37 13.35
CA ASN A 90 -7.49 -16.59 14.07
C ASN A 90 -8.63 -16.36 15.07
N ALA A 91 -8.84 -15.13 15.51
CA ALA A 91 -9.95 -14.73 16.38
C ALA A 91 -11.17 -14.17 15.63
N ASP A 92 -11.22 -14.33 14.30
CA ASP A 92 -12.27 -13.81 13.41
C ASP A 92 -12.50 -12.29 13.51
N ARG A 93 -11.49 -11.56 13.93
CA ARG A 93 -11.56 -10.10 14.07
C ARG A 93 -11.15 -9.33 12.82
N ILE A 94 -10.44 -9.99 11.92
CA ILE A 94 -10.06 -9.52 10.59
C ILE A 94 -10.38 -10.61 9.58
N GLN A 95 -11.02 -10.25 8.48
CA GLN A 95 -11.21 -11.18 7.36
C GLN A 95 -9.88 -11.33 6.62
N TYR A 96 -9.28 -12.51 6.72
CA TYR A 96 -8.04 -12.83 6.03
C TYR A 96 -8.30 -13.76 4.84
N VAL A 97 -7.78 -13.37 3.69
CA VAL A 97 -7.84 -14.17 2.47
C VAL A 97 -6.42 -14.38 1.96
N ASP A 98 -5.92 -15.59 2.15
CA ASP A 98 -4.60 -15.96 1.62
C ASP A 98 -4.64 -16.02 0.10
N THR A 99 -3.67 -15.39 -0.52
CA THR A 99 -3.58 -15.30 -1.98
C THR A 99 -2.12 -15.40 -2.39
N HIS A 100 -1.83 -16.34 -3.26
CA HIS A 100 -0.48 -16.44 -3.81
C HIS A 100 -0.14 -15.18 -4.61
N VAL A 101 1.07 -14.66 -4.44
CA VAL A 101 1.50 -13.40 -5.07
C VAL A 101 1.30 -13.39 -6.59
N SER A 102 1.53 -14.52 -7.26
CA SER A 102 1.34 -14.63 -8.72
C SER A 102 -0.12 -14.52 -9.17
N HIS A 103 -1.08 -14.75 -8.27
CA HIS A 103 -2.51 -14.61 -8.57
C HIS A 103 -3.01 -13.18 -8.33
N GLY A 104 -2.33 -12.39 -7.51
CA GLY A 104 -2.72 -11.01 -7.19
C GLY A 104 -3.03 -10.16 -8.42
N PRO A 105 -2.11 -10.04 -9.39
CA PRO A 105 -2.34 -9.28 -10.62
C PRO A 105 -3.56 -9.75 -11.42
N TYR A 106 -3.74 -11.06 -11.53
CA TYR A 106 -4.89 -11.62 -12.23
C TYR A 106 -6.22 -11.28 -11.54
N LEU A 107 -6.27 -11.41 -10.21
CA LEU A 107 -7.48 -11.12 -9.43
C LEU A 107 -7.85 -9.64 -9.48
N ILE A 108 -6.85 -8.75 -9.41
CA ILE A 108 -7.04 -7.30 -9.50
C ILE A 108 -7.51 -6.92 -10.90
N LYS A 109 -6.78 -7.34 -11.94
CA LYS A 109 -7.10 -7.04 -13.33
C LYS A 109 -8.52 -7.42 -13.73
N ASN A 110 -9.01 -8.55 -13.23
CA ASN A 110 -10.35 -9.06 -13.55
C ASN A 110 -11.43 -8.60 -12.56
N GLY A 111 -11.10 -7.73 -11.60
CA GLY A 111 -12.06 -7.16 -10.66
C GLY A 111 -12.55 -8.11 -9.57
N TYR A 112 -11.94 -9.28 -9.39
CA TYR A 112 -12.37 -10.27 -8.37
C TYR A 112 -12.15 -9.79 -6.93
N LEU A 113 -11.23 -8.86 -6.71
CA LEU A 113 -11.02 -8.23 -5.40
C LEU A 113 -11.79 -6.92 -5.24
N GLY A 114 -12.62 -6.57 -6.24
CA GLY A 114 -13.29 -5.29 -6.31
C GLY A 114 -12.37 -4.17 -6.82
N LYS A 115 -12.84 -2.95 -6.70
CA LYS A 115 -12.11 -1.73 -7.08
C LYS A 115 -11.00 -1.46 -6.07
N ILE A 116 -9.86 -0.97 -6.53
CA ILE A 116 -8.82 -0.41 -5.69
C ILE A 116 -8.96 1.10 -5.68
N ASP A 117 -9.38 1.66 -4.54
CA ASP A 117 -9.63 3.10 -4.42
C ASP A 117 -8.35 3.90 -4.37
N VAL A 118 -7.35 3.38 -3.62
CA VAL A 118 -6.06 4.05 -3.44
C VAL A 118 -4.94 3.01 -3.50
N ALA A 119 -3.86 3.32 -4.22
CA ALA A 119 -2.59 2.63 -4.06
C ALA A 119 -1.58 3.53 -3.36
N VAL A 120 -0.90 2.99 -2.37
CA VAL A 120 0.17 3.66 -1.62
C VAL A 120 1.47 2.95 -1.94
N ILE A 121 2.36 3.63 -2.64
CA ILE A 121 3.59 3.04 -3.19
C ILE A 121 4.81 3.74 -2.58
N GLU A 122 5.70 2.97 -1.94
CA GLU A 122 7.02 3.47 -1.57
C GLU A 122 7.89 3.55 -2.82
N VAL A 123 8.57 4.67 -3.02
CA VAL A 123 9.45 4.90 -4.16
C VAL A 123 10.78 5.51 -3.70
N ALA A 124 11.88 5.19 -4.39
CA ALA A 124 13.16 5.85 -4.18
C ALA A 124 13.17 7.26 -4.77
N ALA A 125 12.54 7.43 -5.95
CA ALA A 125 12.45 8.71 -6.63
C ALA A 125 11.29 8.75 -7.62
N ILE A 126 10.94 9.96 -8.04
CA ILE A 126 10.02 10.22 -9.15
C ILE A 126 10.78 11.03 -10.19
N ARG A 127 10.89 10.53 -11.41
CA ARG A 127 11.61 11.21 -12.49
C ARG A 127 10.82 12.38 -13.08
N ALA A 128 11.48 13.18 -13.86
CA ALA A 128 10.88 14.35 -14.52
C ALA A 128 9.75 13.95 -15.50
N ASP A 129 9.85 12.79 -16.12
CA ASP A 129 8.81 12.21 -17.00
C ASP A 129 7.64 11.57 -16.21
N GLY A 130 7.73 11.52 -14.88
CA GLY A 130 6.74 10.92 -14.00
C GLY A 130 6.95 9.44 -13.72
N SER A 131 7.94 8.78 -14.31
CA SER A 131 8.24 7.40 -14.00
C SER A 131 8.71 7.23 -12.56
N LEU A 132 8.36 6.10 -11.96
CA LEU A 132 8.65 5.78 -10.56
C LEU A 132 9.88 4.88 -10.48
N VAL A 133 10.85 5.30 -9.70
CA VAL A 133 12.00 4.45 -9.33
C VAL A 133 11.59 3.67 -8.09
N LEU A 134 11.38 2.37 -8.25
CA LEU A 134 10.98 1.51 -7.15
C LEU A 134 12.17 1.10 -6.27
N PRO A 135 11.91 0.68 -5.02
CA PRO A 135 12.96 0.15 -4.15
C PRO A 135 13.40 -1.26 -4.57
N PHE A 136 14.19 -1.93 -3.73
CA PHE A 136 14.76 -3.25 -4.01
C PHE A 136 13.75 -4.38 -4.17
N SER A 137 12.53 -4.21 -3.70
CA SER A 137 11.51 -5.26 -3.71
C SER A 137 10.22 -4.74 -4.34
N VAL A 138 9.74 -5.49 -5.30
CA VAL A 138 8.54 -5.19 -6.09
C VAL A 138 7.60 -6.37 -6.01
N GLY A 139 6.48 -6.25 -5.37
CA GLY A 139 5.47 -7.31 -5.28
C GLY A 139 4.53 -7.28 -6.49
N ILE A 140 3.41 -6.59 -6.32
CA ILE A 140 2.39 -6.36 -7.36
C ILE A 140 2.25 -4.87 -7.67
N ASP A 141 3.31 -4.10 -7.46
CA ASP A 141 3.29 -2.64 -7.44
C ASP A 141 2.87 -2.04 -8.78
N ASP A 142 3.35 -2.59 -9.89
CA ASP A 142 2.94 -2.22 -11.25
C ASP A 142 1.43 -2.39 -11.47
N THR A 143 0.87 -3.47 -10.94
CA THR A 143 -0.56 -3.74 -11.02
C THR A 143 -1.36 -2.75 -10.15
N LEU A 144 -0.89 -2.46 -8.93
CA LEU A 144 -1.52 -1.48 -8.06
C LEU A 144 -1.51 -0.08 -8.70
N VAL A 145 -0.37 0.34 -9.25
CA VAL A 145 -0.24 1.62 -9.96
C VAL A 145 -1.20 1.72 -11.14
N LYS A 146 -1.38 0.63 -11.88
CA LYS A 146 -2.21 0.61 -13.09
C LYS A 146 -3.71 0.60 -12.81
N TYR A 147 -4.14 -0.07 -11.73
CA TYR A 147 -5.56 -0.36 -11.51
C TYR A 147 -6.19 0.40 -10.34
N ALA A 148 -5.42 1.16 -9.57
CA ALA A 148 -5.96 2.03 -8.54
C ALA A 148 -6.49 3.34 -9.13
N ASP A 149 -7.56 3.87 -8.56
CA ASP A 149 -8.12 5.16 -8.98
C ASP A 149 -7.23 6.33 -8.58
N LYS A 150 -6.51 6.19 -7.48
CA LYS A 150 -5.64 7.23 -6.92
C LYS A 150 -4.32 6.64 -6.47
N LEU A 151 -3.22 7.35 -6.74
CA LEU A 151 -1.89 7.01 -6.25
C LEU A 151 -1.46 7.99 -5.15
N ILE A 152 -0.92 7.44 -4.07
CA ILE A 152 -0.15 8.16 -3.07
C ILE A 152 1.27 7.60 -3.10
N LEU A 153 2.25 8.46 -3.29
CA LEU A 153 3.65 8.07 -3.37
C LEU A 153 4.36 8.50 -2.08
N GLU A 154 4.95 7.53 -1.38
CA GLU A 154 5.80 7.77 -0.22
C GLU A 154 7.26 7.71 -0.69
N VAL A 155 7.89 8.88 -0.84
CA VAL A 155 9.28 8.97 -1.29
C VAL A 155 10.20 8.69 -0.12
N ASN A 156 11.02 7.66 -0.23
CA ASN A 156 12.00 7.27 0.78
C ASN A 156 13.41 7.63 0.30
N GLU A 157 13.89 8.79 0.72
CA GLU A 157 15.22 9.33 0.35
C GLU A 157 16.40 8.52 0.93
N ALA A 158 16.13 7.57 1.85
CA ALA A 158 17.17 6.66 2.36
C ALA A 158 17.48 5.52 1.39
N ILE A 159 16.66 5.31 0.36
CA ILE A 159 16.92 4.29 -0.66
C ILE A 159 17.96 4.86 -1.64
N PRO A 160 19.08 4.15 -1.88
CA PRO A 160 20.10 4.61 -2.82
C PRO A 160 19.55 4.64 -4.25
N LEU A 161 19.91 5.69 -5.01
CA LEU A 161 19.41 5.84 -6.39
C LEU A 161 20.01 4.83 -7.37
N GLU A 162 20.99 4.04 -6.96
CA GLU A 162 21.57 2.94 -7.73
C GLU A 162 20.56 1.83 -8.06
N VAL A 163 19.39 1.84 -7.41
CA VAL A 163 18.24 0.96 -7.78
C VAL A 163 17.57 1.41 -9.08
N GLU A 164 17.87 2.59 -9.59
CA GLU A 164 17.33 3.10 -10.84
C GLU A 164 17.59 2.16 -12.01
N GLY A 165 16.56 1.90 -12.79
CA GLY A 165 16.61 0.98 -13.93
C GLY A 165 16.42 -0.50 -13.59
N MET A 166 16.32 -0.86 -12.31
CA MET A 166 16.04 -2.26 -11.92
C MET A 166 14.55 -2.61 -12.07
N HIS A 167 13.66 -1.72 -11.62
CA HIS A 167 12.21 -1.97 -11.55
C HIS A 167 11.41 -0.67 -11.71
N ASP A 168 11.68 0.10 -12.74
CA ASP A 168 11.01 1.38 -12.92
C ASP A 168 9.61 1.18 -13.54
N ILE A 169 8.65 1.96 -13.05
CA ILE A 169 7.28 1.94 -13.59
C ILE A 169 7.02 3.24 -14.35
N PRO A 170 6.75 3.17 -15.66
CA PRO A 170 6.24 4.32 -16.38
C PRO A 170 4.80 4.62 -15.95
N VAL A 171 4.56 5.81 -15.44
CA VAL A 171 3.23 6.24 -15.00
C VAL A 171 2.66 7.27 -15.98
N SER A 172 1.50 6.99 -16.56
CA SER A 172 0.76 7.99 -17.30
C SER A 172 0.20 9.02 -16.32
N TYR A 173 0.36 10.31 -16.60
CA TYR A 173 0.02 11.44 -15.71
C TYR A 173 -1.45 11.53 -15.27
N THR A 174 -2.33 10.69 -15.79
CA THR A 174 -3.78 10.73 -15.55
C THR A 174 -4.19 10.32 -14.14
N HIS A 175 -3.32 9.67 -13.37
CA HIS A 175 -3.66 9.11 -12.05
C HIS A 175 -2.93 9.76 -10.86
N LEU A 176 -1.98 10.66 -11.12
CA LEU A 176 -1.29 11.40 -10.05
C LEU A 176 -2.16 12.56 -9.56
N THR A 177 -2.77 12.42 -8.42
CA THR A 177 -3.48 13.51 -7.71
C THR A 177 -2.68 14.02 -6.53
#